data_b2d220bc86ff95167c7849c061b62387
#
_entry.id   b2d220bc86ff95167c7849c061b62387
#
_cell.length_a   1.000
_cell.length_b   1.000
_cell.length_c   1.000
_cell.angle_alpha   90.00
_cell.angle_beta   90.00
_cell.angle_gamma   90.00
#
_symmetry.space_group_name_H-M   'P 1'
#
loop_
_entity.id
_entity.type
_entity.pdbx_description
1 polymer ?
#
loop_
_entity_poly.entity_id
_entity_poly.type
_entity_poly.pdbx_seq_one_letter_code
_entity_poly.pdbx_strand_id
1 'polypeptide(L)'
;MPRLTAHALELAYGDRVVSPRLSLEIPDGAFTAVVGANACGKSTLLKALVRLLTPNAGTVRWDGEDLHALRPKAAARQLGFLPQGLAAPENTLVRQLVARGRYPHQSLLATWSSPADERAVVEAMAAAGVAELADRRVEELSGGQRQRVWVAMVLAQEPPYLLLDEPTTFLDLAHQYQLLRLLARLRDEGRTVVTVLHDLNQACRFADHLVAMRGGRVVAQGAPRDIVDAALVEAVFDLECVVVPDPVTGTPMVVPRA
;
A
#
# COMPACT_ATOMS: atom_id res chain seq x y z
N MET A 1 8.19 12.20 -15.38
CA MET A 1 7.67 10.85 -15.76
C MET A 1 7.59 10.03 -14.50
N PRO A 2 6.55 9.22 -14.31
CA PRO A 2 6.44 8.37 -13.13
C PRO A 2 7.64 7.41 -12.99
N ARG A 3 8.18 7.29 -11.76
CA ARG A 3 9.34 6.43 -11.48
C ARG A 3 8.97 4.95 -11.49
N LEU A 4 7.74 4.61 -11.01
CA LEU A 4 7.23 3.24 -10.95
C LEU A 4 6.17 3.04 -12.01
N THR A 5 6.45 2.17 -12.99
CA THR A 5 5.53 1.86 -14.09
C THR A 5 5.44 0.37 -14.34
N ALA A 6 4.30 -0.07 -14.84
CA ALA A 6 4.03 -1.43 -15.26
C ALA A 6 3.60 -1.44 -16.73
N HIS A 7 4.24 -2.28 -17.55
CA HIS A 7 3.98 -2.35 -18.99
C HIS A 7 3.58 -3.76 -19.40
N ALA A 8 2.34 -3.90 -19.89
CA ALA A 8 1.78 -5.11 -20.46
C ALA A 8 2.00 -6.37 -19.60
N LEU A 9 1.86 -6.23 -18.26
CA LEU A 9 2.11 -7.32 -17.32
C LEU A 9 1.12 -8.47 -17.51
N GLU A 10 1.63 -9.68 -17.64
CA GLU A 10 0.89 -10.90 -17.40
C GLU A 10 1.27 -11.44 -16.03
N LEU A 11 0.27 -11.56 -15.13
CA LEU A 11 0.48 -12.04 -13.77
C LEU A 11 -0.30 -13.33 -13.54
N ALA A 12 0.39 -14.36 -13.04
CA ALA A 12 -0.20 -15.67 -12.80
C ALA A 12 0.38 -16.34 -11.53
N TYR A 13 -0.35 -17.32 -11.02
CA TYR A 13 0.12 -18.29 -10.04
C TYR A 13 0.01 -19.69 -10.66
N GLY A 14 1.14 -20.28 -11.03
CA GLY A 14 1.13 -21.49 -11.86
C GLY A 14 0.35 -21.26 -13.14
N ASP A 15 -0.59 -22.14 -13.46
CA ASP A 15 -1.42 -22.05 -14.68
C ASP A 15 -2.59 -21.03 -14.57
N ARG A 16 -2.83 -20.48 -13.39
CA ARG A 16 -3.94 -19.54 -13.16
C ARG A 16 -3.50 -18.12 -13.48
N VAL A 17 -3.91 -17.62 -14.64
CA VAL A 17 -3.73 -16.21 -15.01
C VAL A 17 -4.68 -15.34 -14.20
N VAL A 18 -4.12 -14.33 -13.49
CA VAL A 18 -4.86 -13.34 -12.70
C VAL A 18 -5.02 -12.04 -13.48
N SER A 19 -3.97 -11.60 -14.16
CA SER A 19 -3.98 -10.42 -15.04
C SER A 19 -3.37 -10.78 -16.37
N PRO A 20 -4.15 -10.87 -17.45
CA PRO A 20 -3.64 -11.30 -18.75
C PRO A 20 -2.83 -10.21 -19.47
N ARG A 21 -3.12 -8.96 -19.20
CA ARG A 21 -2.37 -7.78 -19.72
C ARG A 21 -2.76 -6.55 -18.94
N LEU A 22 -1.83 -6.02 -18.14
CA LEU A 22 -2.06 -4.85 -17.31
C LEU A 22 -0.94 -3.82 -17.55
N SER A 23 -1.32 -2.56 -17.75
CA SER A 23 -0.38 -1.45 -17.78
C SER A 23 -0.86 -0.38 -16.81
N LEU A 24 0.09 0.23 -16.09
CA LEU A 24 -0.19 1.19 -15.02
C LEU A 24 1.02 2.11 -14.83
N GLU A 25 0.75 3.36 -14.52
CA GLU A 25 1.73 4.34 -14.06
C GLU A 25 1.32 4.85 -12.67
N ILE A 26 2.26 4.90 -11.75
CA ILE A 26 2.03 5.42 -10.39
C ILE A 26 2.56 6.86 -10.35
N PRO A 27 1.69 7.87 -10.18
CA PRO A 27 2.12 9.26 -10.06
C PRO A 27 3.02 9.48 -8.84
N ASP A 28 4.16 10.13 -9.04
CA ASP A 28 5.12 10.43 -7.98
C ASP A 28 4.55 11.44 -6.99
N GLY A 29 4.84 11.27 -5.70
CA GLY A 29 4.38 12.17 -4.64
C GLY A 29 2.86 12.18 -4.45
N ALA A 30 2.14 11.21 -5.00
CA ALA A 30 0.69 11.10 -4.91
C ALA A 30 0.25 9.96 -3.98
N PHE A 31 -0.97 10.09 -3.47
CA PHE A 31 -1.67 9.00 -2.80
C PHE A 31 -2.53 8.28 -3.85
N THR A 32 -2.10 7.11 -4.28
CA THR A 32 -2.84 6.25 -5.22
C THR A 32 -3.61 5.18 -4.44
N ALA A 33 -4.94 5.12 -4.63
CA ALA A 33 -5.78 4.05 -4.12
C ALA A 33 -6.11 3.05 -5.24
N VAL A 34 -5.88 1.77 -5.00
CA VAL A 34 -6.28 0.66 -5.89
C VAL A 34 -7.56 0.05 -5.34
N VAL A 35 -8.64 0.11 -6.12
CA VAL A 35 -9.97 -0.38 -5.73
C VAL A 35 -10.51 -1.40 -6.73
N GLY A 36 -11.50 -2.16 -6.34
CA GLY A 36 -12.15 -3.17 -7.19
C GLY A 36 -12.71 -4.33 -6.38
N ALA A 37 -13.50 -5.17 -7.01
CA ALA A 37 -14.09 -6.36 -6.39
C ALA A 37 -13.05 -7.29 -5.77
N ASN A 38 -13.48 -8.14 -4.84
CA ASN A 38 -12.59 -9.14 -4.24
C ASN A 38 -12.04 -10.10 -5.31
N ALA A 39 -10.80 -10.53 -5.11
CA ALA A 39 -10.10 -11.44 -6.03
C ALA A 39 -9.88 -10.89 -7.47
N CYS A 40 -10.04 -9.59 -7.73
CA CYS A 40 -9.82 -9.00 -9.06
C CYS A 40 -8.33 -8.76 -9.39
N GLY A 41 -7.38 -9.13 -8.50
CA GLY A 41 -5.94 -9.05 -8.79
C GLY A 41 -5.18 -7.89 -8.13
N LYS A 42 -5.80 -7.09 -7.24
CA LYS A 42 -5.15 -5.93 -6.57
C LYS A 42 -3.87 -6.29 -5.82
N SER A 43 -3.94 -7.28 -4.91
CA SER A 43 -2.77 -7.77 -4.16
C SER A 43 -1.71 -8.40 -5.06
N THR A 44 -2.13 -9.05 -6.15
CA THR A 44 -1.22 -9.63 -7.15
C THR A 44 -0.45 -8.52 -7.88
N LEU A 45 -1.13 -7.44 -8.24
CA LEU A 45 -0.51 -6.25 -8.81
C LEU A 45 0.52 -5.65 -7.85
N LEU A 46 0.15 -5.39 -6.57
CA LEU A 46 1.08 -4.82 -5.60
C LEU A 46 2.33 -5.70 -5.43
N LYS A 47 2.15 -7.03 -5.35
CA LYS A 47 3.29 -7.97 -5.25
C LYS A 47 4.21 -7.91 -6.48
N ALA A 48 3.67 -7.71 -7.68
CA ALA A 48 4.47 -7.53 -8.89
C ALA A 48 5.25 -6.20 -8.83
N LEU A 49 4.59 -5.11 -8.41
CA LEU A 49 5.22 -3.78 -8.28
C LEU A 49 6.37 -3.73 -7.27
N VAL A 50 6.45 -4.69 -6.33
CA VAL A 50 7.53 -4.77 -5.33
C VAL A 50 8.46 -5.99 -5.51
N ARG A 51 8.46 -6.64 -6.68
CA ARG A 51 9.27 -7.84 -7.02
C ARG A 51 8.96 -9.10 -6.21
N LEU A 52 7.85 -9.17 -5.51
CA LEU A 52 7.45 -10.40 -4.81
C LEU A 52 6.76 -11.41 -5.74
N LEU A 53 6.31 -10.94 -6.91
CA LEU A 53 5.80 -11.78 -7.98
C LEU A 53 6.49 -11.37 -9.27
N THR A 54 7.14 -12.32 -9.95
CA THR A 54 7.73 -12.11 -11.27
C THR A 54 6.62 -12.23 -12.32
N PRO A 55 6.43 -11.21 -13.18
CA PRO A 55 5.48 -11.31 -14.29
C PRO A 55 5.88 -12.42 -15.28
N ASN A 56 4.90 -13.13 -15.84
CA ASN A 56 5.13 -14.10 -16.93
C ASN A 56 5.47 -13.39 -18.24
N ALA A 57 4.91 -12.18 -18.44
CA ALA A 57 5.23 -11.30 -19.55
C ALA A 57 5.09 -9.83 -19.13
N GLY A 58 5.69 -8.93 -19.91
CA GLY A 58 5.75 -7.50 -19.58
C GLY A 58 6.85 -7.18 -18.58
N THR A 59 6.93 -5.92 -18.15
CA THR A 59 7.99 -5.44 -17.25
C THR A 59 7.46 -4.43 -16.25
N VAL A 60 7.96 -4.50 -15.01
CA VAL A 60 7.85 -3.42 -14.03
C VAL A 60 9.13 -2.61 -14.09
N ARG A 61 9.02 -1.29 -14.21
CA ARG A 61 10.19 -0.40 -14.30
C ARG A 61 10.24 0.55 -13.13
N TRP A 62 11.45 0.78 -12.65
CA TRP A 62 11.81 1.80 -11.69
C TRP A 62 12.82 2.75 -12.33
N ASP A 63 12.51 4.05 -12.39
CA ASP A 63 13.32 5.07 -13.10
C ASP A 63 13.69 4.65 -14.53
N GLY A 64 12.79 3.97 -15.23
CA GLY A 64 12.98 3.48 -16.60
C GLY A 64 13.72 2.14 -16.72
N GLU A 65 14.37 1.65 -15.68
CA GLU A 65 15.07 0.36 -15.64
C GLU A 65 14.14 -0.78 -15.18
N ASP A 66 14.43 -2.01 -15.62
CA ASP A 66 13.71 -3.18 -15.12
C ASP A 66 13.93 -3.34 -13.61
N LEU A 67 12.84 -3.31 -12.85
CA LEU A 67 12.87 -3.47 -11.40
C LEU A 67 13.53 -4.79 -10.98
N HIS A 68 13.39 -5.86 -11.76
CA HIS A 68 13.99 -7.16 -11.47
C HIS A 68 15.52 -7.18 -11.68
N ALA A 69 16.09 -6.25 -12.45
CA ALA A 69 17.53 -6.09 -12.62
C ALA A 69 18.21 -5.44 -11.39
N LEU A 70 17.46 -4.71 -10.56
CA LEU A 70 18.00 -4.10 -9.35
C LEU A 70 18.42 -5.17 -8.33
N ARG A 71 19.44 -4.87 -7.54
CA ARG A 71 19.79 -5.72 -6.37
C ARG A 71 18.64 -5.68 -5.35
N PRO A 72 18.30 -6.81 -4.67
CA PRO A 72 17.16 -6.86 -3.74
C PRO A 72 17.17 -5.77 -2.66
N LYS A 73 18.31 -5.50 -2.02
CA LYS A 73 18.42 -4.41 -1.03
C LYS A 73 18.25 -3.02 -1.64
N ALA A 74 18.69 -2.81 -2.89
CA ALA A 74 18.50 -1.53 -3.57
C ALA A 74 17.02 -1.28 -3.86
N ALA A 75 16.30 -2.26 -4.39
CA ALA A 75 14.86 -2.18 -4.58
C ALA A 75 14.12 -1.98 -3.24
N ALA A 76 14.50 -2.71 -2.19
CA ALA A 76 13.90 -2.58 -0.86
C ALA A 76 14.16 -1.22 -0.19
N ARG A 77 15.20 -0.47 -0.57
CA ARG A 77 15.39 0.92 -0.11
C ARG A 77 14.45 1.90 -0.79
N GLN A 78 13.90 1.55 -1.94
CA GLN A 78 13.01 2.39 -2.72
C GLN A 78 11.53 2.08 -2.44
N LEU A 79 11.20 0.80 -2.26
CA LEU A 79 9.85 0.28 -2.20
C LEU A 79 9.62 -0.40 -0.85
N GLY A 80 8.84 0.24 0.03
CA GLY A 80 8.32 -0.36 1.25
C GLY A 80 7.02 -1.10 0.96
N PHE A 81 6.86 -2.31 1.51
CA PHE A 81 5.65 -3.10 1.26
C PHE A 81 5.07 -3.66 2.55
N LEU A 82 3.76 -3.43 2.73
CA LEU A 82 2.95 -4.05 3.76
C LEU A 82 2.00 -5.06 3.12
N PRO A 83 2.26 -6.37 3.19
CA PRO A 83 1.34 -7.38 2.70
C PRO A 83 0.15 -7.59 3.64
N GLN A 84 -0.92 -8.19 3.11
CA GLN A 84 -2.05 -8.66 3.90
C GLN A 84 -1.64 -9.88 4.76
N GLY A 85 -2.17 -9.99 5.98
CA GLY A 85 -2.07 -11.21 6.77
C GLY A 85 -0.68 -11.52 7.33
N LEU A 86 -0.05 -10.57 8.00
CA LEU A 86 1.27 -10.71 8.59
C LEU A 86 1.25 -11.43 9.95
N ALA A 87 2.20 -12.35 10.14
CA ALA A 87 2.48 -13.00 11.42
C ALA A 87 3.90 -12.64 11.90
N ALA A 88 4.01 -12.27 13.18
CA ALA A 88 5.30 -12.10 13.83
C ALA A 88 5.75 -13.43 14.44
N PRO A 89 7.06 -13.71 14.52
CA PRO A 89 7.56 -14.82 15.31
C PRO A 89 7.15 -14.66 16.79
N GLU A 90 6.94 -15.79 17.46
CA GLU A 90 6.62 -15.82 18.88
C GLU A 90 7.63 -15.03 19.72
N ASN A 91 7.16 -14.47 20.84
CA ASN A 91 7.94 -13.70 21.79
C ASN A 91 8.69 -12.46 21.18
N THR A 92 8.24 -11.95 20.00
CA THR A 92 8.85 -10.78 19.39
C THR A 92 8.34 -9.50 20.05
N LEU A 93 9.26 -8.65 20.55
CA LEU A 93 8.90 -7.31 21.04
C LEU A 93 8.59 -6.38 19.87
N VAL A 94 7.68 -5.41 20.10
CA VAL A 94 7.31 -4.39 19.09
C VAL A 94 8.54 -3.70 18.51
N ARG A 95 9.44 -3.17 19.34
CA ARG A 95 10.68 -2.51 18.89
C ARG A 95 11.55 -3.42 18.02
N GLN A 96 11.62 -4.71 18.33
CA GLN A 96 12.38 -5.68 17.55
C GLN A 96 11.77 -5.95 16.18
N LEU A 97 10.41 -6.00 16.12
CA LEU A 97 9.71 -6.16 14.86
C LEU A 97 9.93 -4.91 13.98
N VAL A 98 9.75 -3.71 14.53
CA VAL A 98 9.94 -2.46 13.80
C VAL A 98 11.38 -2.32 13.30
N ALA A 99 12.37 -2.71 14.11
CA ALA A 99 13.78 -2.69 13.74
C ALA A 99 14.11 -3.57 12.51
N ARG A 100 13.30 -4.60 12.20
CA ARG A 100 13.48 -5.40 10.97
C ARG A 100 13.27 -4.58 9.70
N GLY A 101 12.53 -3.47 9.77
CA GLY A 101 12.43 -2.52 8.68
C GLY A 101 13.78 -1.93 8.24
N ARG A 102 14.77 -1.91 9.13
CA ARG A 102 16.12 -1.40 8.83
C ARG A 102 17.01 -2.37 8.04
N TYR A 103 16.58 -3.61 7.83
CA TYR A 103 17.36 -4.64 7.13
C TYR A 103 17.98 -4.18 5.78
N PRO A 104 17.30 -3.42 4.91
CA PRO A 104 17.90 -2.95 3.66
C PRO A 104 19.07 -1.99 3.85
N HIS A 105 19.14 -1.30 4.99
CA HIS A 105 20.19 -0.32 5.32
C HIS A 105 21.40 -0.95 6.02
N GLN A 106 21.22 -2.12 6.63
CA GLN A 106 22.28 -2.78 7.39
C GLN A 106 23.35 -3.39 6.46
N SER A 107 24.62 -3.22 6.84
CA SER A 107 25.74 -3.92 6.20
C SER A 107 25.72 -5.40 6.58
N LEU A 108 26.22 -6.28 5.70
CA LEU A 108 26.40 -7.71 6.00
C LEU A 108 27.40 -7.95 7.14
N LEU A 109 28.28 -6.98 7.42
CA LEU A 109 29.29 -7.05 8.46
C LEU A 109 28.89 -6.31 9.76
N ALA A 110 27.76 -5.59 9.75
CA ALA A 110 27.32 -4.85 10.95
C ALA A 110 26.61 -5.80 11.91
N THR A 111 27.25 -6.07 13.03
CA THR A 111 26.69 -6.88 14.14
C THR A 111 25.72 -6.10 15.03
N TRP A 112 25.64 -4.79 14.89
CA TRP A 112 24.86 -3.89 15.74
C TRP A 112 24.07 -2.87 14.92
N SER A 113 22.90 -2.44 15.44
CA SER A 113 22.15 -1.31 14.88
C SER A 113 22.96 -0.01 15.00
N SER A 114 22.93 0.82 13.96
CA SER A 114 23.56 2.14 14.01
C SER A 114 22.67 3.12 14.80
N PRO A 115 23.24 4.23 15.35
CA PRO A 115 22.41 5.29 15.94
C PRO A 115 21.36 5.86 14.98
N ALA A 116 21.62 5.81 13.67
CA ALA A 116 20.66 6.19 12.64
C ALA A 116 19.49 5.18 12.56
N ASP A 117 19.76 3.88 12.67
CA ASP A 117 18.73 2.84 12.67
C ASP A 117 17.83 2.96 13.92
N GLU A 118 18.43 3.23 15.08
CA GLU A 118 17.67 3.43 16.32
C GLU A 118 16.73 4.64 16.23
N ARG A 119 17.21 5.77 15.69
CA ARG A 119 16.37 6.95 15.45
C ARG A 119 15.22 6.65 14.52
N ALA A 120 15.48 6.02 13.36
CA ALA A 120 14.46 5.65 12.40
C ALA A 120 13.38 4.75 13.01
N VAL A 121 13.75 3.81 13.87
CA VAL A 121 12.81 2.93 14.60
C VAL A 121 11.94 3.75 15.55
N VAL A 122 12.54 4.65 16.37
CA VAL A 122 11.78 5.49 17.31
C VAL A 122 10.82 6.41 16.57
N GLU A 123 11.28 7.08 15.51
CA GLU A 123 10.46 7.98 14.69
C GLU A 123 9.31 7.22 14.01
N ALA A 124 9.57 6.04 13.46
CA ALA A 124 8.55 5.21 12.84
C ALA A 124 7.47 4.76 13.85
N MET A 125 7.88 4.37 15.06
CA MET A 125 6.94 3.98 16.12
C MET A 125 6.10 5.17 16.59
N ALA A 126 6.70 6.36 16.72
CA ALA A 126 6.01 7.59 17.08
C ALA A 126 5.00 7.98 15.98
N ALA A 127 5.40 7.96 14.70
CA ALA A 127 4.55 8.28 13.56
C ALA A 127 3.31 7.35 13.47
N ALA A 128 3.50 6.05 13.75
CA ALA A 128 2.42 5.06 13.77
C ALA A 128 1.60 5.05 15.07
N GLY A 129 1.97 5.87 16.09
CA GLY A 129 1.29 5.94 17.39
C GLY A 129 1.37 4.62 18.16
N VAL A 130 2.56 4.01 18.23
CA VAL A 130 2.83 2.73 18.92
C VAL A 130 4.08 2.79 19.81
N ALA A 131 4.60 3.98 20.08
CA ALA A 131 5.82 4.16 20.86
C ALA A 131 5.69 3.58 22.29
N GLU A 132 4.53 3.73 22.92
CA GLU A 132 4.22 3.20 24.25
C GLU A 132 4.16 1.66 24.30
N LEU A 133 4.08 1.01 23.14
CA LEU A 133 4.01 -0.45 23.02
C LEU A 133 5.39 -1.10 22.79
N ALA A 134 6.48 -0.33 22.78
CA ALA A 134 7.82 -0.76 22.36
C ALA A 134 8.30 -2.06 23.01
N ASP A 135 8.03 -2.23 24.30
CA ASP A 135 8.46 -3.36 25.13
C ASP A 135 7.41 -4.44 25.29
N ARG A 136 6.23 -4.29 24.64
CA ARG A 136 5.21 -5.32 24.63
C ARG A 136 5.51 -6.38 23.56
N ARG A 137 5.00 -7.59 23.79
CA ARG A 137 5.04 -8.65 22.77
C ARG A 137 3.98 -8.39 21.70
N VAL A 138 4.29 -8.66 20.44
CA VAL A 138 3.35 -8.45 19.33
C VAL A 138 2.09 -9.31 19.46
N GLU A 139 2.20 -10.48 20.04
CA GLU A 139 1.07 -11.40 20.29
C GLU A 139 0.06 -10.88 21.32
N GLU A 140 0.48 -9.99 22.23
CA GLU A 140 -0.38 -9.38 23.26
C GLU A 140 -1.21 -8.21 22.74
N LEU A 141 -0.97 -7.77 21.50
CA LEU A 141 -1.58 -6.58 20.91
C LEU A 141 -2.96 -6.89 20.34
N SER A 142 -3.87 -5.92 20.44
CA SER A 142 -5.11 -5.94 19.65
C SER A 142 -4.80 -5.97 18.14
N GLY A 143 -5.78 -6.40 17.34
CA GLY A 143 -5.62 -6.41 15.86
C GLY A 143 -5.19 -5.05 15.31
N GLY A 144 -5.82 -3.97 15.78
CA GLY A 144 -5.50 -2.60 15.36
C GLY A 144 -4.12 -2.12 15.82
N GLN A 145 -3.71 -2.45 17.06
CA GLN A 145 -2.35 -2.13 17.52
C GLN A 145 -1.32 -2.89 16.69
N ARG A 146 -1.55 -4.17 16.44
CA ARG A 146 -0.67 -5.01 15.62
C ARG A 146 -0.53 -4.46 14.21
N GLN A 147 -1.62 -4.03 13.57
CA GLN A 147 -1.57 -3.44 12.23
C GLN A 147 -0.72 -2.16 12.20
N ARG A 148 -0.86 -1.27 13.21
CA ARG A 148 -0.03 -0.05 13.31
C ARG A 148 1.45 -0.37 13.55
N VAL A 149 1.78 -1.43 14.28
CA VAL A 149 3.16 -1.89 14.45
C VAL A 149 3.77 -2.36 13.13
N TRP A 150 3.01 -3.08 12.29
CA TRP A 150 3.46 -3.46 10.96
C TRP A 150 3.67 -2.25 10.04
N VAL A 151 2.79 -1.25 10.12
CA VAL A 151 2.99 0.03 9.42
C VAL A 151 4.28 0.70 9.91
N ALA A 152 4.52 0.74 11.23
CA ALA A 152 5.77 1.28 11.79
C ALA A 152 7.01 0.56 11.24
N MET A 153 6.97 -0.77 11.08
CA MET A 153 8.07 -1.53 10.48
C MET A 153 8.36 -1.07 9.04
N VAL A 154 7.33 -0.86 8.24
CA VAL A 154 7.53 -0.36 6.86
C VAL A 154 8.03 1.09 6.87
N LEU A 155 7.55 1.93 7.80
CA LEU A 155 8.05 3.31 7.96
C LEU A 155 9.51 3.37 8.39
N ALA A 156 9.94 2.45 9.27
CA ALA A 156 11.34 2.36 9.70
C ALA A 156 12.31 2.05 8.55
N GLN A 157 11.83 1.50 7.45
CA GLN A 157 12.61 1.29 6.23
C GLN A 157 12.89 2.63 5.51
N GLU A 158 12.16 3.72 5.83
CA GLU A 158 12.27 5.04 5.19
C GLU A 158 12.18 5.00 3.64
N PRO A 159 11.26 4.25 3.04
CA PRO A 159 11.18 4.15 1.60
C PRO A 159 10.51 5.41 1.03
N PRO A 160 10.92 5.91 -0.16
CA PRO A 160 10.19 6.98 -0.86
C PRO A 160 8.82 6.53 -1.37
N TYR A 161 8.63 5.22 -1.60
CA TYR A 161 7.36 4.63 -2.03
C TYR A 161 6.86 3.61 -1.02
N LEU A 162 5.62 3.80 -0.58
CA LEU A 162 4.92 2.94 0.37
C LEU A 162 3.79 2.22 -0.36
N LEU A 163 3.88 0.90 -0.48
CA LEU A 163 2.81 0.06 -1.03
C LEU A 163 2.17 -0.73 0.10
N LEU A 164 0.85 -0.60 0.29
CA LEU A 164 0.13 -1.22 1.40
C LEU A 164 -1.06 -2.03 0.86
N ASP A 165 -1.10 -3.31 1.19
CA ASP A 165 -2.16 -4.22 0.79
C ASP A 165 -3.20 -4.33 1.91
N GLU A 166 -4.34 -3.64 1.74
CA GLU A 166 -5.46 -3.60 2.68
C GLU A 166 -5.07 -3.21 4.12
N PRO A 167 -4.37 -2.09 4.33
CA PRO A 167 -3.84 -1.76 5.66
C PRO A 167 -4.92 -1.38 6.68
N THR A 168 -6.15 -1.11 6.24
CA THR A 168 -7.29 -0.74 7.09
C THR A 168 -8.11 -1.94 7.57
N THR A 169 -7.84 -3.14 7.06
CA THR A 169 -8.53 -4.38 7.47
C THR A 169 -8.29 -4.67 8.96
N PHE A 170 -9.30 -5.13 9.67
CA PHE A 170 -9.30 -5.38 11.13
C PHE A 170 -9.18 -4.13 12.02
N LEU A 171 -9.21 -2.92 11.48
CA LEU A 171 -9.29 -1.67 12.22
C LEU A 171 -10.74 -1.23 12.40
N ASP A 172 -11.08 -0.68 13.57
CA ASP A 172 -12.31 0.08 13.73
C ASP A 172 -12.25 1.39 12.93
N LEU A 173 -13.41 2.03 12.74
CA LEU A 173 -13.55 3.22 11.91
C LEU A 173 -12.58 4.35 12.31
N ALA A 174 -12.40 4.59 13.62
CA ALA A 174 -11.52 5.65 14.11
C ALA A 174 -10.06 5.39 13.73
N HIS A 175 -9.60 4.15 13.90
CA HIS A 175 -8.24 3.73 13.58
C HIS A 175 -7.99 3.68 12.06
N GLN A 176 -9.00 3.31 11.25
CA GLN A 176 -8.90 3.39 9.78
C GLN A 176 -8.60 4.83 9.35
N TYR A 177 -9.39 5.81 9.83
CA TYR A 177 -9.18 7.22 9.50
C TYR A 177 -7.86 7.78 10.05
N GLN A 178 -7.40 7.35 11.22
CA GLN A 178 -6.08 7.72 11.75
C GLN A 178 -4.97 7.23 10.83
N LEU A 179 -5.04 5.99 10.36
CA LEU A 179 -4.07 5.42 9.42
C LEU A 179 -4.09 6.15 8.07
N LEU A 180 -5.26 6.37 7.49
CA LEU A 180 -5.38 7.08 6.22
C LEU A 180 -4.85 8.53 6.32
N ARG A 181 -5.10 9.23 7.44
CA ARG A 181 -4.51 10.55 7.70
C ARG A 181 -2.98 10.49 7.85
N LEU A 182 -2.44 9.44 8.47
CA LEU A 182 -1.00 9.23 8.52
C LEU A 182 -0.43 9.07 7.11
N LEU A 183 -1.04 8.23 6.28
CA LEU A 183 -0.60 8.01 4.89
C LEU A 183 -0.70 9.30 4.05
N ALA A 184 -1.76 10.10 4.24
CA ALA A 184 -1.91 11.39 3.58
C ALA A 184 -0.81 12.38 4.00
N ARG A 185 -0.45 12.45 5.30
CA ARG A 185 0.68 13.28 5.77
C ARG A 185 2.01 12.84 5.15
N LEU A 186 2.26 11.54 5.05
CA LEU A 186 3.48 11.02 4.42
C LEU A 186 3.56 11.42 2.94
N ARG A 187 2.41 11.44 2.23
CA ARG A 187 2.31 11.97 0.88
C ARG A 187 2.63 13.48 0.86
N ASP A 188 2.08 14.27 1.79
CA ASP A 188 2.35 15.70 1.90
C ASP A 188 3.84 16.00 2.20
N GLU A 189 4.54 15.07 2.84
CA GLU A 189 5.99 15.07 3.07
C GLU A 189 6.80 14.63 1.84
N GLY A 190 6.16 14.37 0.70
CA GLY A 190 6.77 14.03 -0.58
C GLY A 190 6.94 12.53 -0.85
N ARG A 191 6.40 11.65 -0.01
CA ARG A 191 6.39 10.20 -0.30
C ARG A 191 5.28 9.83 -1.27
N THR A 192 5.50 8.80 -2.06
CA THR A 192 4.44 8.19 -2.88
C THR A 192 3.78 7.07 -2.08
N VAL A 193 2.46 7.11 -2.00
CA VAL A 193 1.65 6.09 -1.30
C VAL A 193 0.78 5.35 -2.32
N VAL A 194 0.84 4.02 -2.31
CA VAL A 194 -0.05 3.15 -3.08
C VAL A 194 -0.74 2.21 -2.11
N THR A 195 -2.04 2.24 -2.04
CA THR A 195 -2.78 1.38 -1.10
C THR A 195 -3.96 0.70 -1.75
N VAL A 196 -4.18 -0.57 -1.43
CA VAL A 196 -5.44 -1.25 -1.73
C VAL A 196 -6.44 -0.88 -0.65
N LEU A 197 -7.59 -0.38 -1.07
CA LEU A 197 -8.69 -0.05 -0.17
C LEU A 197 -9.98 -0.77 -0.61
N HIS A 198 -10.78 -1.22 0.37
CA HIS A 198 -12.09 -1.82 0.12
C HIS A 198 -13.20 -0.77 0.08
N ASP A 199 -13.08 0.28 0.88
CA ASP A 199 -14.07 1.35 0.96
C ASP A 199 -13.77 2.41 -0.10
N LEU A 200 -14.65 2.50 -1.11
CA LEU A 200 -14.52 3.43 -2.21
C LEU A 200 -14.67 4.88 -1.75
N ASN A 201 -15.49 5.15 -0.72
CA ASN A 201 -15.66 6.49 -0.17
C ASN A 201 -14.39 6.96 0.56
N GLN A 202 -13.73 6.05 1.29
CA GLN A 202 -12.41 6.35 1.86
C GLN A 202 -11.37 6.60 0.76
N ALA A 203 -11.36 5.77 -0.30
CA ALA A 203 -10.46 5.96 -1.44
C ALA A 203 -10.68 7.32 -2.11
N CYS A 204 -11.93 7.70 -2.40
CA CYS A 204 -12.27 9.01 -2.98
C CYS A 204 -11.87 10.19 -2.09
N ARG A 205 -11.93 10.02 -0.76
CA ARG A 205 -11.66 11.09 0.20
C ARG A 205 -10.16 11.36 0.37
N PHE A 206 -9.32 10.33 0.28
CA PHE A 206 -7.89 10.44 0.62
C PHE A 206 -6.96 10.37 -0.59
N ALA A 207 -7.37 9.71 -1.68
CA ALA A 207 -6.50 9.53 -2.83
C ALA A 207 -6.52 10.73 -3.79
N ASP A 208 -5.34 11.05 -4.31
CA ASP A 208 -5.15 11.97 -5.44
C ASP A 208 -5.39 11.25 -6.76
N HIS A 209 -5.08 9.95 -6.78
CA HIS A 209 -5.21 9.08 -7.95
C HIS A 209 -5.90 7.77 -7.58
N LEU A 210 -6.88 7.36 -8.37
CA LEU A 210 -7.62 6.12 -8.19
C LEU A 210 -7.31 5.18 -9.36
N VAL A 211 -7.11 3.91 -9.05
CA VAL A 211 -6.98 2.82 -10.02
C VAL A 211 -8.09 1.82 -9.76
N ALA A 212 -9.08 1.78 -10.64
CA ALA A 212 -10.21 0.86 -10.56
C ALA A 212 -9.92 -0.41 -11.35
N MET A 213 -10.01 -1.57 -10.70
CA MET A 213 -9.70 -2.87 -11.29
C MET A 213 -10.90 -3.82 -11.31
N ARG A 214 -11.04 -4.56 -12.42
CA ARG A 214 -11.98 -5.68 -12.55
C ARG A 214 -11.36 -6.79 -13.41
N GLY A 215 -11.47 -8.04 -12.98
CA GLY A 215 -11.03 -9.21 -13.76
C GLY A 215 -9.56 -9.14 -14.21
N GLY A 216 -8.66 -8.69 -13.34
CA GLY A 216 -7.22 -8.58 -13.65
C GLY A 216 -6.85 -7.42 -14.58
N ARG A 217 -7.75 -6.49 -14.85
CA ARG A 217 -7.53 -5.34 -15.75
C ARG A 217 -7.79 -4.04 -15.02
N VAL A 218 -7.08 -2.98 -15.43
CA VAL A 218 -7.44 -1.60 -15.07
C VAL A 218 -8.61 -1.19 -15.96
N VAL A 219 -9.73 -0.83 -15.33
CA VAL A 219 -10.95 -0.35 -16.00
C VAL A 219 -10.90 1.15 -16.18
N ALA A 220 -10.46 1.88 -15.14
CA ALA A 220 -10.27 3.32 -15.16
C ALA A 220 -9.14 3.71 -14.21
N GLN A 221 -8.48 4.84 -14.51
CA GLN A 221 -7.51 5.47 -13.61
C GLN A 221 -7.53 6.98 -13.80
N GLY A 222 -7.35 7.72 -12.73
CA GLY A 222 -7.38 9.20 -12.73
C GLY A 222 -7.73 9.77 -11.36
N ALA A 223 -7.92 11.08 -11.28
CA ALA A 223 -8.37 11.69 -10.04
C ALA A 223 -9.80 11.20 -9.72
N PRO A 224 -10.12 10.89 -8.45
CA PRO A 224 -11.45 10.37 -8.08
C PRO A 224 -12.60 11.21 -8.63
N ARG A 225 -12.47 12.55 -8.59
CA ARG A 225 -13.51 13.49 -9.09
C ARG A 225 -13.78 13.38 -10.58
N ASP A 226 -12.81 12.88 -11.35
CA ASP A 226 -12.88 12.84 -12.81
C ASP A 226 -13.39 11.49 -13.32
N ILE A 227 -13.21 10.42 -12.54
CA ILE A 227 -13.50 9.06 -13.01
C ILE A 227 -14.62 8.36 -12.24
N VAL A 228 -14.95 8.79 -11.00
CA VAL A 228 -15.95 8.09 -10.18
C VAL A 228 -17.35 8.62 -10.47
N ASP A 229 -18.10 7.81 -11.19
CA ASP A 229 -19.52 7.98 -11.45
C ASP A 229 -20.31 6.67 -11.20
N ALA A 230 -21.63 6.71 -11.33
CA ALA A 230 -22.47 5.53 -11.13
C ALA A 230 -22.15 4.39 -12.11
N ALA A 231 -21.80 4.74 -13.36
CA ALA A 231 -21.47 3.75 -14.40
C ALA A 231 -20.18 3.00 -14.07
N LEU A 232 -19.14 3.71 -13.59
CA LEU A 232 -17.89 3.07 -13.14
C LEU A 232 -18.16 2.16 -11.94
N VAL A 233 -18.95 2.61 -10.96
CA VAL A 233 -19.24 1.80 -9.76
C VAL A 233 -20.00 0.53 -10.15
N GLU A 234 -21.01 0.63 -11.00
CA GLU A 234 -21.71 -0.54 -11.53
C GLU A 234 -20.78 -1.46 -12.31
N ALA A 235 -19.94 -0.89 -13.21
CA ALA A 235 -18.99 -1.66 -14.02
C ALA A 235 -17.93 -2.40 -13.19
N VAL A 236 -17.52 -1.88 -12.02
CA VAL A 236 -16.43 -2.44 -11.22
C VAL A 236 -16.93 -3.32 -10.08
N PHE A 237 -18.07 -2.95 -9.46
CA PHE A 237 -18.56 -3.56 -8.22
C PHE A 237 -19.91 -4.29 -8.37
N ASP A 238 -20.53 -4.22 -9.55
CA ASP A 238 -21.90 -4.73 -9.79
C ASP A 238 -22.92 -4.10 -8.81
N LEU A 239 -22.79 -2.80 -8.54
CA LEU A 239 -23.56 -2.07 -7.53
C LEU A 239 -24.27 -0.86 -8.14
N GLU A 240 -25.61 -0.86 -8.14
CA GLU A 240 -26.39 0.33 -8.48
C GLU A 240 -26.26 1.39 -7.38
N CYS A 241 -25.93 2.60 -7.77
CA CYS A 241 -25.73 3.70 -6.83
C CYS A 241 -26.06 5.06 -7.42
N VAL A 242 -26.03 6.08 -6.57
CA VAL A 242 -25.88 7.48 -6.95
C VAL A 242 -24.53 7.98 -6.42
N VAL A 243 -23.90 8.88 -7.15
CA VAL A 243 -22.68 9.56 -6.70
C VAL A 243 -23.02 11.00 -6.40
N VAL A 244 -22.75 11.43 -5.19
CA VAL A 244 -23.00 12.79 -4.70
C VAL A 244 -21.70 13.37 -4.13
N PRO A 245 -21.55 14.69 -4.02
CA PRO A 245 -20.40 15.27 -3.33
C PRO A 245 -20.44 14.96 -1.83
N ASP A 246 -19.31 14.54 -1.27
CA ASP A 246 -19.12 14.41 0.18
C ASP A 246 -19.32 15.79 0.83
N PRO A 247 -20.18 15.92 1.86
CA PRO A 247 -20.53 17.21 2.46
C PRO A 247 -19.36 17.91 3.19
N VAL A 248 -18.27 17.18 3.45
CA VAL A 248 -17.08 17.70 4.17
C VAL A 248 -15.94 18.01 3.21
N THR A 249 -15.66 17.12 2.26
CA THR A 249 -14.51 17.23 1.36
C THR A 249 -14.85 17.61 -0.07
N GLY A 250 -16.13 17.48 -0.46
CA GLY A 250 -16.57 17.70 -1.84
C GLY A 250 -16.12 16.61 -2.83
N THR A 251 -15.44 15.57 -2.34
CA THR A 251 -15.02 14.42 -3.16
C THR A 251 -16.21 13.54 -3.49
N PRO A 252 -16.15 12.68 -4.55
CA PRO A 252 -17.25 11.76 -4.86
C PRO A 252 -17.57 10.85 -3.67
N MET A 253 -18.85 10.75 -3.33
CA MET A 253 -19.38 9.84 -2.32
C MET A 253 -20.41 8.92 -2.98
N VAL A 254 -20.16 7.63 -2.92
CA VAL A 254 -21.03 6.58 -3.46
C VAL A 254 -22.09 6.23 -2.44
N VAL A 255 -23.35 6.34 -2.83
CA VAL A 255 -24.50 5.97 -2.02
C VAL A 255 -25.26 4.86 -2.75
N PRO A 256 -25.21 3.61 -2.24
CA PRO A 256 -25.95 2.50 -2.84
C PRO A 256 -27.45 2.78 -2.93
N ARG A 257 -28.09 2.31 -4.01
CA ARG A 257 -29.54 2.23 -4.07
C ARG A 257 -30.02 1.01 -3.30
N ALA A 258 -31.09 1.20 -2.53
CA ALA A 258 -31.71 0.13 -1.74
C ALA A 258 -32.48 -0.86 -2.65
#